data_3753e0a7b23cbdbde03c58a78fa8a021
#
_entry.id   3753e0a7b23cbdbde03c58a78fa8a021
#
_cell.length_a   1.000
_cell.length_b   1.000
_cell.length_c   1.000
_cell.angle_alpha   90.00
_cell.angle_beta   90.00
_cell.angle_gamma   90.00
#
_symmetry.space_group_name_H-M   'P 1'
#
loop_
_entity.id
_entity.type
_entity.pdbx_description
1 polymer ?
#
loop_
_entity_poly.entity_id
_entity_poly.type
_entity_poly.pdbx_seq_one_letter_code
_entity_poly.pdbx_strand_id
1 'polypeptide(L)'
;MTDKETIISLLNEFANPEKMASFFIHNATSDFLFIRPSGNPINAEGFEKMISGDVVQEKAEITKIHRLEFLSDNVSLCIFTLGSKFTYKGTPNDDLPTVTSIFKKVDNVWKIHWMQRSTGNSDLSLWD
;
A
#
# COMPACT_ATOMS: atom_id res chain seq x y z
N MET A 1 -9.99 17.19 -9.82
CA MET A 1 -8.83 16.29 -9.91
C MET A 1 -8.97 15.34 -11.08
N THR A 2 -7.88 15.09 -11.78
CA THR A 2 -7.85 13.99 -12.77
C THR A 2 -7.85 12.65 -12.04
N ASP A 3 -8.18 11.58 -12.75
CA ASP A 3 -8.13 10.23 -12.19
C ASP A 3 -6.71 9.89 -11.70
N LYS A 4 -5.69 10.28 -12.46
CA LYS A 4 -4.29 10.10 -12.06
C LYS A 4 -3.97 10.81 -10.74
N GLU A 5 -4.38 12.06 -10.61
CA GLU A 5 -4.16 12.85 -9.38
C GLU A 5 -4.88 12.22 -8.19
N THR A 6 -6.09 11.71 -8.40
CA THR A 6 -6.86 11.04 -7.36
C THR A 6 -6.12 9.81 -6.85
N ILE A 7 -5.59 8.97 -7.73
CA ILE A 7 -4.85 7.76 -7.35
C ILE A 7 -3.57 8.13 -6.60
N ILE A 8 -2.82 9.11 -7.08
CA ILE A 8 -1.60 9.59 -6.38
C ILE A 8 -1.96 10.11 -4.98
N SER A 9 -3.05 10.84 -4.86
CA SER A 9 -3.53 11.33 -3.56
C SER A 9 -3.86 10.19 -2.60
N LEU A 10 -4.52 9.14 -3.09
CA LEU A 10 -4.82 7.95 -2.29
C LEU A 10 -3.54 7.23 -1.84
N LEU A 11 -2.56 7.09 -2.74
CA LEU A 11 -1.27 6.49 -2.38
C LEU A 11 -0.55 7.27 -1.29
N ASN A 12 -0.56 8.59 -1.36
CA ASN A 12 0.06 9.44 -0.35
C ASN A 12 -0.69 9.37 0.98
N GLU A 13 -2.00 9.19 0.95
CA GLU A 13 -2.79 8.95 2.17
C GLU A 13 -2.42 7.60 2.79
N PHE A 14 -2.30 6.54 1.98
CA PHE A 14 -1.82 5.24 2.45
C PHE A 14 -0.44 5.35 3.11
N ALA A 15 0.47 6.12 2.51
CA ALA A 15 1.84 6.30 3.00
C ALA A 15 1.94 7.26 4.20
N ASN A 16 0.82 7.61 4.82
CA ASN A 16 0.80 8.42 6.03
C ASN A 16 0.67 7.49 7.25
N PRO A 17 1.67 7.43 8.15
CA PRO A 17 1.63 6.52 9.30
C PRO A 17 0.38 6.65 10.17
N GLU A 18 -0.19 7.86 10.28
CA GLU A 18 -1.38 8.11 11.09
C GLU A 18 -2.67 7.58 10.44
N LYS A 19 -2.65 7.41 9.12
CA LYS A 19 -3.82 6.99 8.33
C LYS A 19 -3.72 5.57 7.82
N MET A 20 -2.52 5.00 7.80
CA MET A 20 -2.26 3.70 7.18
C MET A 20 -3.15 2.59 7.74
N ALA A 21 -3.30 2.51 9.05
CA ALA A 21 -4.06 1.44 9.69
C ALA A 21 -5.51 1.36 9.19
N SER A 22 -6.18 2.50 9.04
CA SER A 22 -7.59 2.56 8.63
C SER A 22 -7.79 2.84 7.14
N PHE A 23 -6.70 2.97 6.37
CA PHE A 23 -6.79 3.37 4.98
C PHE A 23 -7.70 2.44 4.17
N PHE A 24 -7.51 1.13 4.29
CA PHE A 24 -8.30 0.17 3.52
C PHE A 24 -9.75 0.10 4.00
N ILE A 25 -10.00 0.31 5.29
CA ILE A 25 -11.36 0.37 5.83
C ILE A 25 -12.16 1.47 5.12
N HIS A 26 -11.54 2.62 4.86
CA HIS A 26 -12.21 3.77 4.26
C HIS A 26 -12.19 3.79 2.73
N ASN A 27 -11.19 3.12 2.10
CA ASN A 27 -10.88 3.34 0.69
C ASN A 27 -10.85 2.06 -0.14
N ALA A 28 -11.16 0.89 0.41
CA ALA A 28 -11.08 -0.36 -0.32
C ALA A 28 -12.42 -0.83 -0.84
N THR A 29 -12.37 -1.67 -1.88
CA THR A 29 -13.54 -2.43 -2.32
C THR A 29 -13.91 -3.47 -1.26
N SER A 30 -15.15 -3.97 -1.32
CA SER A 30 -15.64 -4.95 -0.32
C SER A 30 -14.88 -6.28 -0.35
N ASP A 31 -14.27 -6.62 -1.48
CA ASP A 31 -13.48 -7.85 -1.66
C ASP A 31 -11.98 -7.60 -1.76
N PHE A 32 -11.51 -6.48 -1.25
CA PHE A 32 -10.10 -6.11 -1.21
C PHE A 32 -9.27 -7.17 -0.49
N LEU A 33 -8.07 -7.44 -1.04
CA LEU A 33 -7.06 -8.28 -0.39
C LEU A 33 -5.71 -7.58 -0.39
N PHE A 34 -5.02 -7.72 0.72
CA PHE A 34 -3.61 -7.33 0.87
C PHE A 34 -2.77 -8.59 1.01
N ILE A 35 -1.78 -8.74 0.12
CA ILE A 35 -0.87 -9.89 0.14
C ILE A 35 0.44 -9.43 0.76
N ARG A 36 0.75 -10.01 1.91
CA ARG A 36 1.98 -9.72 2.64
C ARG A 36 3.17 -10.44 2.02
N PRO A 37 4.42 -10.01 2.31
CA PRO A 37 5.61 -10.73 1.83
C PRO A 37 5.63 -12.21 2.22
N SER A 38 5.03 -12.57 3.35
CA SER A 38 4.90 -13.95 3.83
C SER A 38 3.85 -14.76 3.07
N GLY A 39 3.05 -14.15 2.21
CA GLY A 39 1.89 -14.75 1.56
C GLY A 39 0.60 -14.37 2.27
N ASN A 40 -0.05 -15.28 2.91
CA ASN A 40 -1.25 -15.09 3.77
C ASN A 40 -2.06 -13.81 3.49
N PRO A 41 -2.96 -13.83 2.48
CA PRO A 41 -3.79 -12.66 2.17
C PRO A 41 -4.66 -12.27 3.35
N ILE A 42 -4.80 -10.98 3.57
CA ILE A 42 -5.67 -10.42 4.61
C ILE A 42 -6.59 -9.37 3.99
N ASN A 43 -7.76 -9.20 4.60
CA ASN A 43 -8.72 -8.16 4.21
C ASN A 43 -8.41 -6.83 4.92
N ALA A 44 -9.27 -5.83 4.71
CA ALA A 44 -9.08 -4.50 5.29
C ALA A 44 -9.05 -4.53 6.82
N GLU A 45 -9.93 -5.30 7.44
CA GLU A 45 -9.98 -5.45 8.90
C GLU A 45 -8.74 -6.17 9.44
N GLY A 46 -8.27 -7.18 8.73
CA GLY A 46 -7.04 -7.89 9.09
C GLY A 46 -5.81 -6.99 9.04
N PHE A 47 -5.73 -6.12 8.03
CA PHE A 47 -4.65 -5.15 7.93
C PHE A 47 -4.70 -4.14 9.08
N GLU A 48 -5.88 -3.59 9.39
CA GLU A 48 -6.03 -2.65 10.50
C GLU A 48 -5.59 -3.27 11.81
N LYS A 49 -6.00 -4.51 12.07
CA LYS A 49 -5.59 -5.26 13.26
C LYS A 49 -4.07 -5.43 13.34
N MET A 50 -3.45 -5.79 12.21
CA MET A 50 -2.00 -6.01 12.15
C MET A 50 -1.24 -4.71 12.48
N ILE A 51 -1.62 -3.60 11.85
CA ILE A 51 -0.97 -2.31 12.05
C ILE A 51 -1.24 -1.74 13.45
N SER A 52 -2.42 -1.98 14.00
CA SER A 52 -2.78 -1.47 15.34
C SER A 52 -2.21 -2.31 16.48
N GLY A 53 -1.80 -3.54 16.19
CA GLY A 53 -1.29 -4.49 17.18
C GLY A 53 0.22 -4.66 17.12
N ASP A 54 0.67 -5.52 16.22
CA ASP A 54 2.06 -5.97 16.17
C ASP A 54 3.01 -4.97 15.48
N VAL A 55 2.46 -4.05 14.69
CA VAL A 55 3.25 -3.12 13.88
C VAL A 55 3.05 -1.70 14.37
N VAL A 56 4.15 -0.99 14.62
CA VAL A 56 4.13 0.45 14.87
C VAL A 56 4.81 1.11 13.68
N GLN A 57 4.01 1.75 12.83
CA GLN A 57 4.51 2.46 11.66
C GLN A 57 5.03 3.83 12.09
N GLU A 58 6.32 4.06 11.91
CA GLU A 58 6.97 5.30 12.33
C GLU A 58 7.07 6.29 11.19
N LYS A 59 7.41 5.81 9.99
CA LYS A 59 7.62 6.66 8.81
C LYS A 59 7.24 5.88 7.55
N ALA A 60 6.57 6.55 6.64
CA ALA A 60 6.25 5.98 5.33
C ALA A 60 6.25 7.07 4.27
N GLU A 61 6.74 6.73 3.07
CA GLU A 61 6.86 7.67 1.96
C GLU A 61 6.84 6.91 0.64
N ILE A 62 6.10 7.44 -0.34
CA ILE A 62 6.21 6.96 -1.73
C ILE A 62 7.49 7.56 -2.31
N THR A 63 8.53 6.74 -2.45
CA THR A 63 9.83 7.23 -2.93
C THR A 63 9.88 7.32 -4.45
N LYS A 64 9.14 6.45 -5.14
CA LYS A 64 9.08 6.44 -6.60
C LYS A 64 7.85 5.70 -7.09
N ILE A 65 7.16 6.26 -8.08
CA ILE A 65 6.13 5.55 -8.84
C ILE A 65 6.79 5.02 -10.11
N HIS A 66 6.86 3.69 -10.23
CA HIS A 66 7.48 3.03 -11.39
C HIS A 66 6.51 2.95 -12.56
N ARG A 67 5.22 2.77 -12.26
CA ARG A 67 4.18 2.67 -13.27
C ARG A 67 2.84 3.10 -12.67
N LEU A 68 2.13 3.93 -13.41
CA LEU A 68 0.71 4.21 -13.17
C LEU A 68 0.03 4.13 -14.53
N GLU A 69 -0.78 3.12 -14.72
CA GLU A 69 -1.38 2.80 -16.01
C GLU A 69 -2.88 2.52 -15.82
N PHE A 70 -3.70 3.08 -16.70
CA PHE A 70 -5.12 2.78 -16.74
C PHE A 70 -5.34 1.62 -17.71
N LEU A 71 -5.76 0.48 -17.17
CA LEU A 71 -6.05 -0.72 -17.95
C LEU A 71 -7.42 -0.61 -18.62
N SER A 72 -8.29 0.22 -18.07
CA SER A 72 -9.56 0.64 -18.63
C SER A 72 -9.96 1.97 -17.97
N ASP A 73 -11.12 2.51 -18.33
CA ASP A 73 -11.62 3.74 -17.70
C ASP A 73 -11.86 3.59 -16.20
N ASN A 74 -12.00 2.35 -15.71
CA ASN A 74 -12.39 2.06 -14.34
C ASN A 74 -11.38 1.19 -13.58
N VAL A 75 -10.21 0.88 -14.17
CA VAL A 75 -9.19 0.04 -13.54
C VAL A 75 -7.83 0.64 -13.76
N SER A 76 -7.06 0.79 -12.70
CA SER A 76 -5.69 1.28 -12.77
C SER A 76 -4.73 0.31 -12.07
N LEU A 77 -3.53 0.20 -12.64
CA LEU A 77 -2.40 -0.52 -12.06
C LEU A 77 -1.38 0.53 -11.62
N CYS A 78 -0.93 0.45 -10.36
CA CYS A 78 0.13 1.31 -9.89
C CYS A 78 1.20 0.50 -9.17
N ILE A 79 2.44 0.66 -9.60
CA ILE A 79 3.61 0.00 -8.99
C ILE A 79 4.52 1.09 -8.45
N PHE A 80 4.86 1.00 -7.18
CA PHE A 80 5.66 2.02 -6.52
C PHE A 80 6.58 1.41 -5.47
N THR A 81 7.61 2.15 -5.10
CA THR A 81 8.48 1.83 -3.97
C THR A 81 8.06 2.64 -2.76
N LEU A 82 7.88 1.96 -1.64
CA LEU A 82 7.54 2.56 -0.36
C LEU A 82 8.78 2.57 0.54
N GLY A 83 9.19 3.75 0.99
CA GLY A 83 10.14 3.85 2.09
C GLY A 83 9.38 3.66 3.40
N SER A 84 9.75 2.67 4.20
CA SER A 84 8.97 2.29 5.38
C SER A 84 9.87 2.04 6.56
N LYS A 85 9.66 2.78 7.64
CA LYS A 85 10.25 2.50 8.96
C LYS A 85 9.16 2.10 9.91
N PHE A 86 9.29 0.89 10.46
CA PHE A 86 8.31 0.38 11.40
C PHE A 86 8.96 -0.58 12.40
N THR A 87 8.29 -0.78 13.51
CA THR A 87 8.66 -1.77 14.51
C THR A 87 7.65 -2.90 14.44
N TYR A 88 8.12 -4.13 14.29
CA TYR A 88 7.28 -5.32 14.31
C TYR A 88 7.63 -6.16 15.54
N LYS A 89 6.66 -6.29 16.47
CA LYS A 89 6.87 -7.01 17.73
C LYS A 89 8.15 -6.58 18.45
N GLY A 90 8.43 -5.29 18.47
CA GLY A 90 9.61 -4.72 19.11
C GLY A 90 10.88 -4.72 18.27
N THR A 91 10.88 -5.27 17.07
CA THR A 91 12.03 -5.30 16.17
C THR A 91 11.93 -4.17 15.14
N PRO A 92 12.92 -3.26 15.09
CA PRO A 92 12.92 -2.19 14.08
C PRO A 92 13.17 -2.72 12.68
N ASN A 93 12.48 -2.14 11.70
CA ASN A 93 12.64 -2.44 10.28
C ASN A 93 12.74 -1.14 9.48
N ASP A 94 13.62 -1.14 8.49
CA ASP A 94 13.82 -0.03 7.58
C ASP A 94 13.86 -0.62 6.16
N ASP A 95 12.74 -0.58 5.46
CA ASP A 95 12.52 -1.31 4.22
C ASP A 95 12.25 -0.38 3.03
N LEU A 96 12.56 -0.89 1.83
CA LEU A 96 12.19 -0.29 0.55
C LEU A 96 11.43 -1.33 -0.30
N PRO A 97 10.25 -1.77 0.13
CA PRO A 97 9.49 -2.74 -0.67
C PRO A 97 8.95 -2.11 -1.95
N THR A 98 8.83 -2.95 -2.98
CA THR A 98 8.05 -2.62 -4.16
C THR A 98 6.63 -3.10 -3.93
N VAL A 99 5.67 -2.23 -4.17
CA VAL A 99 4.25 -2.50 -3.96
C VAL A 99 3.53 -2.45 -5.30
N THR A 100 2.72 -3.48 -5.57
CA THR A 100 1.83 -3.50 -6.72
C THR A 100 0.41 -3.30 -6.22
N SER A 101 -0.32 -2.38 -6.81
CA SER A 101 -1.68 -2.06 -6.41
C SER A 101 -2.61 -1.96 -7.61
N ILE A 102 -3.86 -2.40 -7.41
CA ILE A 102 -4.93 -2.25 -8.39
C ILE A 102 -6.04 -1.43 -7.75
N PHE A 103 -6.44 -0.36 -8.43
CA PHE A 103 -7.57 0.47 -8.05
C PHE A 103 -8.72 0.23 -9.00
N LYS A 104 -9.94 0.26 -8.49
CA LYS A 104 -11.18 0.20 -9.28
C LYS A 104 -12.02 1.42 -9.02
N LYS A 105 -12.63 1.94 -10.08
CA LYS A 105 -13.61 3.01 -9.98
C LYS A 105 -15.00 2.38 -9.84
N VAL A 106 -15.59 2.54 -8.67
CA VAL A 106 -16.92 1.98 -8.33
C VAL A 106 -17.84 3.14 -7.98
N ASP A 107 -18.95 3.26 -8.68
CA ASP A 107 -19.90 4.37 -8.50
C ASP A 107 -19.20 5.74 -8.55
N ASN A 108 -18.33 5.89 -9.53
CA ASN A 108 -17.54 7.12 -9.76
C ASN A 108 -16.50 7.44 -8.67
N VAL A 109 -16.19 6.49 -7.81
CA VAL A 109 -15.20 6.65 -6.73
C VAL A 109 -14.09 5.63 -6.91
N TRP A 110 -12.86 6.10 -6.93
CA TRP A 110 -11.69 5.21 -6.96
C TRP A 110 -11.48 4.55 -5.61
N LYS A 111 -11.36 3.22 -5.63
CA LYS A 111 -11.11 2.40 -4.44
C LYS A 111 -9.97 1.43 -4.70
N ILE A 112 -9.16 1.20 -3.67
CA ILE A 112 -8.13 0.16 -3.76
C ILE A 112 -8.80 -1.22 -3.75
N HIS A 113 -8.41 -2.07 -4.70
CA HIS A 113 -8.99 -3.39 -4.84
C HIS A 113 -8.03 -4.51 -4.46
N TRP A 114 -6.75 -4.31 -4.69
CA TRP A 114 -5.73 -5.30 -4.43
C TRP A 114 -4.39 -4.62 -4.21
N MET A 115 -3.60 -5.14 -3.26
CA MET A 115 -2.26 -4.65 -3.01
C MET A 115 -1.37 -5.81 -2.60
N GLN A 116 -0.17 -5.87 -3.18
CA GLN A 116 0.84 -6.84 -2.81
C GLN A 116 2.16 -6.13 -2.55
N ARG A 117 2.77 -6.47 -1.42
CA ARG A 117 4.04 -5.91 -1.00
C ARG A 117 5.12 -6.98 -1.12
N SER A 118 6.22 -6.68 -1.81
CA SER A 118 7.39 -7.54 -1.80
C SER A 118 8.16 -7.39 -0.49
N THR A 119 9.07 -8.32 -0.22
CA THR A 119 10.10 -8.12 0.79
C THR A 119 11.07 -7.07 0.24
N GLY A 120 11.28 -6.00 0.99
CA GLY A 120 12.20 -4.95 0.60
C GLY A 120 13.38 -4.89 1.55
N ASN A 121 14.42 -4.18 1.13
CA ASN A 121 15.58 -3.94 1.95
C ASN A 121 16.17 -2.58 1.59
N SER A 122 16.52 -1.78 2.60
CA SER A 122 17.17 -0.49 2.40
C SER A 122 18.64 -0.63 1.99
N ASP A 123 19.25 -1.79 2.19
CA ASP A 123 20.60 -2.08 1.73
C ASP A 123 20.59 -2.42 0.24
N LEU A 124 20.87 -1.41 -0.58
CA LEU A 124 20.85 -1.55 -2.04
C LEU A 124 21.93 -2.49 -2.57
N SER A 125 22.94 -2.83 -1.78
CA SER A 125 23.95 -3.80 -2.19
C SER A 125 23.40 -5.22 -2.35
N LEU A 126 22.22 -5.48 -1.80
CA LEU A 126 21.53 -6.76 -1.92
C LEU A 126 20.61 -6.83 -3.16
N TRP A 127 20.51 -5.75 -3.93
CA TRP A 127 19.66 -5.70 -5.12
C TRP A 127 20.46 -6.14 -6.34
N ASP A 128 19.83 -6.91 -7.17
CA ASP A 128 20.37 -7.32 -8.47
C ASP A 128 20.10 -6.30 -9.56
#